data_d36a1b3b496848ef4465dc626eaf0277
#
_entry.id   d36a1b3b496848ef4465dc626eaf0277
#
_cell.length_a   1.000
_cell.length_b   1.000
_cell.length_c   1.000
_cell.angle_alpha   90.00
_cell.angle_beta   90.00
_cell.angle_gamma   90.00
#
_symmetry.space_group_name_H-M   'P 1'
#
loop_
_entity.id
_entity.type
_entity.pdbx_description
1 polymer ?
#
loop_
_entity_poly.entity_id
_entity_poly.type
_entity_poly.pdbx_seq_one_letter_code
_entity_poly.pdbx_strand_id
1 'polypeptide(L)'
;DVRLLRPRILVIHDNFKKEIFYICNVFKDEKIINYHNKYKEIQSNLFKLLIQSAIKKIDKKINKKPKDIKVKSNTSKNKFISMVNKAKKYIKLGDIFQVVLSQRFEAKLIKKPIDIYKKLRTTNPSPFMFFFNFDDFQIIGASPEILVRLRDNKITVRPIAGTRPRGKTIKEDRF
;
A
#
# COMPACT_ATOMS: atom_id res chain seq x y z
N ASP A 1 9.19 5.20 -15.80
CA ASP A 1 10.32 4.80 -14.95
C ASP A 1 9.89 3.65 -14.05
N VAL A 2 10.79 2.70 -13.82
CA VAL A 2 10.60 1.59 -12.88
C VAL A 2 11.59 1.74 -11.76
N ARG A 3 11.11 1.66 -10.50
CA ARG A 3 11.96 1.61 -9.31
C ARG A 3 11.74 0.31 -8.58
N LEU A 4 12.82 -0.40 -8.31
CA LEU A 4 12.82 -1.67 -7.60
C LEU A 4 13.56 -1.51 -6.28
N LEU A 5 13.01 -2.10 -5.21
CA LEU A 5 13.64 -2.17 -3.90
C LEU A 5 14.08 -3.61 -3.65
N ARG A 6 15.34 -3.78 -3.27
CA ARG A 6 15.91 -5.06 -2.83
C ARG A 6 16.23 -4.95 -1.34
N PRO A 7 15.30 -5.29 -0.45
CA PRO A 7 15.48 -5.08 0.98
C PRO A 7 16.54 -6.05 1.53
N ARG A 8 17.52 -5.51 2.23
CA ARG A 8 18.51 -6.30 2.98
C ARG A 8 17.93 -6.85 4.27
N ILE A 9 17.13 -6.03 4.95
CA ILE A 9 16.51 -6.40 6.22
C ILE A 9 15.00 -6.39 6.05
N LEU A 10 14.36 -7.47 6.46
CA LEU A 10 12.92 -7.61 6.56
C LEU A 10 12.54 -7.79 8.02
N VAL A 11 11.53 -7.06 8.47
CA VAL A 11 10.90 -7.28 9.77
C VAL A 11 9.47 -7.70 9.50
N ILE A 12 9.13 -8.92 9.90
CA ILE A 12 7.80 -9.50 9.70
C ILE A 12 7.13 -9.59 11.06
N HIS A 13 5.99 -8.95 11.22
CA HIS A 13 5.13 -9.11 12.39
C HIS A 13 3.97 -10.03 12.04
N ASP A 14 4.00 -11.24 12.57
CA ASP A 14 2.91 -12.20 12.45
C ASP A 14 1.87 -11.93 13.55
N ASN A 15 0.76 -11.32 13.15
CA ASN A 15 -0.33 -11.00 14.08
C ASN A 15 -1.07 -12.23 14.60
N PHE A 16 -1.05 -13.31 13.86
CA PHE A 16 -1.71 -14.56 14.24
C PHE A 16 -0.90 -15.31 15.32
N LYS A 17 0.41 -15.49 15.05
CA LYS A 17 1.33 -16.16 15.99
C LYS A 17 1.82 -15.25 17.11
N LYS A 18 1.62 -13.92 17.00
CA LYS A 18 2.17 -12.89 17.91
C LYS A 18 3.71 -12.90 17.95
N GLU A 19 4.32 -13.18 16.82
CA GLU A 19 5.78 -13.28 16.66
C GLU A 19 6.31 -12.18 15.75
N ILE A 20 7.57 -11.82 15.95
CA ILE A 20 8.29 -10.90 15.07
C ILE A 20 9.52 -11.61 14.53
N PHE A 21 9.64 -11.67 13.20
CA PHE A 21 10.79 -12.23 12.53
C PHE A 21 11.68 -11.11 12.00
N TYR A 22 12.97 -11.21 12.30
CA TYR A 22 13.98 -10.34 11.72
C TYR A 22 14.81 -11.18 10.75
N ILE A 23 14.77 -10.81 9.46
CA ILE A 23 15.43 -11.55 8.40
C ILE A 23 16.43 -10.61 7.74
N CYS A 24 17.67 -11.08 7.58
CA CYS A 24 18.67 -10.38 6.78
C CYS A 24 18.99 -11.19 5.53
N ASN A 25 18.77 -10.58 4.37
CA ASN A 25 19.13 -11.17 3.09
C ASN A 25 20.62 -10.99 2.81
N VAL A 26 21.29 -12.07 2.44
CA VAL A 26 22.63 -12.08 1.89
C VAL A 26 22.50 -12.34 0.39
N PHE A 27 23.07 -11.46 -0.43
CA PHE A 27 22.90 -11.56 -1.87
C PHE A 27 24.11 -12.25 -2.51
N LYS A 28 23.85 -13.03 -3.57
CA LYS A 28 24.87 -13.82 -4.28
C LYS A 28 25.99 -12.98 -4.89
N ASP A 29 25.69 -11.73 -5.23
CA ASP A 29 26.64 -10.74 -5.78
C ASP A 29 27.57 -10.13 -4.74
N GLU A 30 27.38 -10.43 -3.46
CA GLU A 30 28.26 -9.97 -2.38
C GLU A 30 29.53 -10.85 -2.30
N LYS A 31 30.69 -10.21 -2.36
CA LYS A 31 31.98 -10.90 -2.11
C LYS A 31 32.12 -11.14 -0.62
N ILE A 32 31.71 -12.29 -0.16
CA ILE A 32 31.81 -12.70 1.26
C ILE A 32 33.06 -13.54 1.43
N ILE A 33 34.06 -12.98 2.09
CA ILE A 33 35.34 -13.67 2.36
C ILE A 33 35.17 -14.70 3.50
N ASN A 34 34.34 -14.35 4.51
CA ASN A 34 34.12 -15.21 5.67
C ASN A 34 32.64 -15.15 6.09
N TYR A 35 31.91 -16.22 5.83
CA TYR A 35 30.48 -16.32 6.15
C TYR A 35 30.18 -16.28 7.65
N HIS A 36 31.08 -16.81 8.50
CA HIS A 36 30.89 -16.79 9.95
C HIS A 36 30.95 -15.37 10.52
N ASN A 37 31.94 -14.58 10.09
CA ASN A 37 32.06 -13.19 10.49
C ASN A 37 30.89 -12.37 9.98
N LYS A 38 30.43 -12.62 8.74
CA LYS A 38 29.25 -11.97 8.18
C LYS A 38 27.99 -12.30 8.97
N TYR A 39 27.82 -13.53 9.39
CA TYR A 39 26.70 -13.93 10.24
C TYR A 39 26.69 -13.19 11.59
N LYS A 40 27.85 -13.11 12.28
CA LYS A 40 27.98 -12.37 13.54
C LYS A 40 27.67 -10.87 13.38
N GLU A 41 28.16 -10.25 12.30
CA GLU A 41 27.85 -8.85 11.96
C GLU A 41 26.34 -8.63 11.80
N ILE A 42 25.69 -9.49 11.03
CA ILE A 42 24.23 -9.46 10.79
C ILE A 42 23.46 -9.61 12.10
N GLN A 43 23.82 -10.58 12.91
CA GLN A 43 23.19 -10.85 14.20
C GLN A 43 23.29 -9.63 15.13
N SER A 44 24.48 -9.02 15.22
CA SER A 44 24.70 -7.80 16.01
C SER A 44 23.84 -6.63 15.51
N ASN A 45 23.73 -6.45 14.18
CA ASN A 45 22.93 -5.38 13.59
C ASN A 45 21.43 -5.58 13.81
N LEU A 46 20.94 -6.81 13.69
CA LEU A 46 19.53 -7.12 13.99
C LEU A 46 19.21 -6.89 15.47
N PHE A 47 20.12 -7.25 16.38
CA PHE A 47 19.95 -7.01 17.81
C PHE A 47 19.90 -5.51 18.15
N LYS A 48 20.75 -4.67 17.53
CA LYS A 48 20.71 -3.21 17.67
C LYS A 48 19.37 -2.63 17.21
N LEU A 49 18.85 -3.10 16.07
CA LEU A 49 17.54 -2.67 15.54
C LEU A 49 16.41 -3.04 16.51
N LEU A 50 16.45 -4.24 17.10
CA LEU A 50 15.47 -4.69 18.08
C LEU A 50 15.44 -3.77 19.30
N ILE A 51 16.60 -3.45 19.87
CA ILE A 51 16.72 -2.52 21.01
C ILE A 51 16.20 -1.12 20.62
N GLN A 52 16.61 -0.58 19.48
CA GLN A 52 16.16 0.74 19.02
C GLN A 52 14.64 0.80 18.81
N SER A 53 14.04 -0.28 18.30
CA SER A 53 12.58 -0.35 18.10
C SER A 53 11.80 -0.38 19.41
N ALA A 54 12.36 -1.02 20.44
CA ALA A 54 11.77 -1.11 21.77
C ALA A 54 11.82 0.21 22.57
N ILE A 55 12.84 1.03 22.34
CA ILE A 55 13.07 2.28 23.08
C ILE A 55 12.29 3.48 22.49
N LYS A 56 11.94 3.42 21.21
CA LYS A 56 11.30 4.55 20.52
C LYS A 56 9.91 4.82 21.08
N LYS A 57 9.79 5.88 21.89
CA LYS A 57 8.49 6.35 22.41
C LYS A 57 7.54 6.70 21.27
N ILE A 58 6.31 6.24 21.38
CA ILE A 58 5.23 6.60 20.44
C ILE A 58 4.94 8.08 20.64
N ASP A 59 5.15 8.89 19.62
CA ASP A 59 4.79 10.31 19.63
C ASP A 59 3.29 10.46 19.95
N LYS A 60 2.99 11.19 21.02
CA LYS A 60 1.61 11.50 21.41
C LYS A 60 0.93 12.29 20.30
N LYS A 61 -0.27 11.86 19.93
CA LYS A 61 -1.11 12.48 18.90
C LYS A 61 -1.33 13.96 19.20
N ILE A 62 -0.89 14.82 18.31
CA ILE A 62 -1.32 16.23 18.29
C ILE A 62 -2.61 16.27 17.46
N ASN A 63 -3.75 16.32 18.14
CA ASN A 63 -5.06 16.53 17.53
C ASN A 63 -5.24 18.01 17.16
N LYS A 64 -4.63 18.45 16.07
CA LYS A 64 -4.99 19.73 15.44
C LYS A 64 -6.16 19.51 14.50
N LYS A 65 -7.20 20.36 14.61
CA LYS A 65 -8.33 20.39 13.66
C LYS A 65 -7.80 20.45 12.23
N PRO A 66 -8.39 19.72 11.29
CA PRO A 66 -7.99 19.78 9.89
C PRO A 66 -8.21 21.21 9.38
N LYS A 67 -7.20 21.77 8.71
CA LYS A 67 -7.36 22.98 7.91
C LYS A 67 -8.03 22.60 6.58
N ASP A 68 -8.84 23.50 6.03
CA ASP A 68 -9.38 23.31 4.69
C ASP A 68 -8.25 23.09 3.69
N ILE A 69 -8.26 21.91 3.07
CA ILE A 69 -7.26 21.52 2.07
C ILE A 69 -7.84 21.80 0.70
N LYS A 70 -7.26 22.74 -0.02
CA LYS A 70 -7.60 22.98 -1.42
C LYS A 70 -7.13 21.82 -2.27
N VAL A 71 -8.06 21.16 -2.95
CA VAL A 71 -7.82 20.03 -3.83
C VAL A 71 -8.03 20.48 -5.28
N LYS A 72 -7.08 20.15 -6.15
CA LYS A 72 -7.17 20.40 -7.60
C LYS A 72 -7.27 19.06 -8.33
N SER A 73 -8.16 18.98 -9.33
CA SER A 73 -8.22 17.83 -10.24
C SER A 73 -7.50 18.15 -11.54
N ASN A 74 -6.80 17.16 -12.14
CA ASN A 74 -6.21 17.26 -13.48
C ASN A 74 -7.26 17.12 -14.61
N THR A 75 -8.51 16.79 -14.27
CA THR A 75 -9.59 16.52 -15.21
C THR A 75 -10.81 17.32 -14.82
N SER A 76 -11.33 18.13 -15.74
CA SER A 76 -12.57 18.88 -15.51
C SER A 76 -13.77 17.93 -15.49
N LYS A 77 -14.87 18.36 -14.87
CA LYS A 77 -16.15 17.63 -14.83
C LYS A 77 -16.62 17.25 -16.24
N ASN A 78 -16.62 18.19 -17.17
CA ASN A 78 -17.09 17.96 -18.54
C ASN A 78 -16.21 16.95 -19.29
N LYS A 79 -14.87 17.03 -19.11
CA LYS A 79 -13.95 16.06 -19.68
C LYS A 79 -14.19 14.66 -19.11
N PHE A 80 -14.42 14.52 -17.80
CA PHE A 80 -14.70 13.22 -17.18
C PHE A 80 -16.02 12.64 -17.71
N ILE A 81 -17.09 13.43 -17.83
CA ILE A 81 -18.35 13.01 -18.42
C ILE A 81 -18.16 12.54 -19.87
N SER A 82 -17.37 13.27 -20.66
CA SER A 82 -17.04 12.87 -22.03
C SER A 82 -16.32 11.52 -22.08
N MET A 83 -15.35 11.27 -21.17
CA MET A 83 -14.66 9.99 -21.05
C MET A 83 -15.64 8.85 -20.74
N VAL A 84 -16.59 9.06 -19.82
CA VAL A 84 -17.63 8.08 -19.48
C VAL A 84 -18.49 7.76 -20.69
N ASN A 85 -18.94 8.78 -21.42
CA ASN A 85 -19.78 8.59 -22.60
C ASN A 85 -19.04 7.83 -23.73
N LYS A 86 -17.72 8.10 -23.89
CA LYS A 86 -16.86 7.37 -24.84
C LYS A 86 -16.71 5.90 -24.42
N ALA A 87 -16.46 5.64 -23.14
CA ALA A 87 -16.36 4.29 -22.59
C ALA A 87 -17.66 3.49 -22.82
N LYS A 88 -18.83 4.11 -22.56
CA LYS A 88 -20.14 3.50 -22.82
C LYS A 88 -20.34 3.14 -24.30
N LYS A 89 -19.79 3.93 -25.24
CA LYS A 89 -19.84 3.61 -26.67
C LYS A 89 -19.02 2.35 -26.99
N TYR A 90 -17.79 2.23 -26.45
CA TYR A 90 -16.96 1.03 -26.63
C TYR A 90 -17.61 -0.23 -26.08
N ILE A 91 -18.29 -0.12 -24.93
CA ILE A 91 -19.06 -1.25 -24.37
C ILE A 91 -20.19 -1.66 -25.31
N LYS A 92 -20.95 -0.68 -25.85
CA LYS A 92 -22.06 -0.96 -26.78
C LYS A 92 -21.61 -1.58 -28.11
N LEU A 93 -20.40 -1.24 -28.59
CA LEU A 93 -19.81 -1.79 -29.81
C LEU A 93 -19.21 -3.19 -29.59
N GLY A 94 -19.10 -3.63 -28.35
CA GLY A 94 -18.47 -4.92 -28.02
C GLY A 94 -16.94 -4.90 -27.98
N ASP A 95 -16.32 -3.71 -28.06
CA ASP A 95 -14.87 -3.57 -28.04
C ASP A 95 -14.29 -3.89 -26.64
N ILE A 96 -15.05 -3.60 -25.59
CA ILE A 96 -14.69 -3.85 -24.18
C ILE A 96 -15.93 -4.21 -23.37
N PHE A 97 -15.77 -4.97 -22.29
CA PHE A 97 -16.89 -5.18 -21.31
C PHE A 97 -16.73 -4.29 -20.08
N GLN A 98 -15.51 -3.86 -19.77
CA GLN A 98 -15.21 -3.06 -18.57
C GLN A 98 -14.05 -2.14 -18.82
N VAL A 99 -14.08 -0.95 -18.22
CA VAL A 99 -12.97 -0.01 -18.14
C VAL A 99 -13.04 0.80 -16.86
N VAL A 100 -11.90 1.03 -16.24
CA VAL A 100 -11.79 1.91 -15.08
C VAL A 100 -11.24 3.25 -15.52
N LEU A 101 -12.07 4.29 -15.41
CA LEU A 101 -11.67 5.67 -15.67
C LEU A 101 -11.11 6.30 -14.41
N SER A 102 -10.01 7.03 -14.53
CA SER A 102 -9.36 7.67 -13.40
C SER A 102 -9.12 9.15 -13.62
N GLN A 103 -8.97 9.86 -12.53
CA GLN A 103 -8.52 11.25 -12.48
C GLN A 103 -7.54 11.41 -11.32
N ARG A 104 -6.66 12.41 -11.39
CA ARG A 104 -5.70 12.71 -10.34
C ARG A 104 -6.13 13.96 -9.59
N PHE A 105 -6.16 13.84 -8.27
CA PHE A 105 -6.33 14.96 -7.37
C PHE A 105 -5.00 15.34 -6.74
N GLU A 106 -4.74 16.63 -6.65
CA GLU A 106 -3.54 17.19 -6.06
C GLU A 106 -3.89 18.10 -4.89
N ALA A 107 -3.14 17.97 -3.80
CA ALA A 107 -3.29 18.80 -2.62
C ALA A 107 -1.92 19.05 -1.98
N LYS A 108 -1.78 20.19 -1.30
CA LYS A 108 -0.57 20.47 -0.51
C LYS A 108 -0.45 19.50 0.65
N LEU A 109 0.67 18.83 0.74
CA LEU A 109 0.97 17.94 1.85
C LEU A 109 1.23 18.77 3.13
N ILE A 110 0.40 18.58 4.17
CA ILE A 110 0.49 19.30 5.45
C ILE A 110 0.83 18.39 6.64
N LYS A 111 0.94 17.10 6.41
CA LYS A 111 1.26 16.08 7.41
C LYS A 111 2.41 15.21 6.93
N LYS A 112 3.09 14.52 7.86
CA LYS A 112 4.10 13.52 7.47
C LYS A 112 3.42 12.39 6.69
N PRO A 113 4.01 11.89 5.61
CA PRO A 113 3.44 10.80 4.81
C PRO A 113 3.04 9.57 5.63
N ILE A 114 3.85 9.21 6.62
CA ILE A 114 3.53 8.08 7.52
C ILE A 114 2.25 8.30 8.35
N ASP A 115 1.92 9.54 8.70
CA ASP A 115 0.68 9.84 9.43
C ASP A 115 -0.54 9.71 8.52
N ILE A 116 -0.38 10.02 7.22
CA ILE A 116 -1.40 9.78 6.20
C ILE A 116 -1.64 8.27 6.05
N TYR A 117 -0.56 7.46 5.96
CA TYR A 117 -0.68 6.02 5.92
C TYR A 117 -1.41 5.47 7.15
N LYS A 118 -1.03 5.90 8.36
CA LYS A 118 -1.70 5.49 9.60
C LYS A 118 -3.19 5.85 9.59
N LYS A 119 -3.54 7.02 9.07
CA LYS A 119 -4.95 7.44 8.96
C LYS A 119 -5.68 6.60 7.91
N LEU A 120 -5.10 6.39 6.74
CA LEU A 120 -5.67 5.53 5.69
C LEU A 120 -5.95 4.11 6.22
N ARG A 121 -5.01 3.54 6.98
CA ARG A 121 -5.15 2.22 7.59
C ARG A 121 -6.34 2.11 8.55
N THR A 122 -6.71 3.21 9.22
CA THR A 122 -7.86 3.22 10.14
C THR A 122 -9.18 3.57 9.47
N THR A 123 -9.16 4.35 8.38
CA THR A 123 -10.38 4.82 7.70
C THR A 123 -10.80 3.94 6.54
N ASN A 124 -9.85 3.31 5.86
CA ASN A 124 -10.08 2.44 4.71
C ASN A 124 -9.11 1.25 4.74
N PRO A 125 -9.25 0.34 5.72
CA PRO A 125 -8.41 -0.85 5.80
C PRO A 125 -8.61 -1.73 4.57
N SER A 126 -7.53 -2.32 4.08
CA SER A 126 -7.52 -3.17 2.88
C SER A 126 -6.56 -4.33 3.08
N PRO A 127 -6.76 -5.48 2.40
CA PRO A 127 -5.86 -6.63 2.50
C PRO A 127 -4.41 -6.32 2.11
N PHE A 128 -4.22 -5.38 1.19
CA PHE A 128 -2.90 -4.99 0.67
C PHE A 128 -2.67 -3.50 0.92
N MET A 129 -2.10 -3.19 2.07
CA MET A 129 -1.71 -1.83 2.41
C MET A 129 -0.19 -1.70 2.32
N PHE A 130 0.29 -0.59 1.76
CA PHE A 130 1.71 -0.36 1.58
C PHE A 130 2.11 1.10 1.81
N PHE A 131 3.34 1.27 2.23
CA PHE A 131 4.03 2.54 2.36
C PHE A 131 5.45 2.35 1.82
N PHE A 132 5.72 2.85 0.62
CA PHE A 132 7.05 2.86 0.04
C PHE A 132 7.70 4.24 0.24
N ASN A 133 8.89 4.24 0.76
CA ASN A 133 9.70 5.44 0.92
C ASN A 133 10.90 5.38 -0.04
N PHE A 134 10.93 6.28 -1.03
CA PHE A 134 11.96 6.38 -2.05
C PHE A 134 12.71 7.71 -1.90
N ASP A 135 13.17 8.07 -0.76
CA ASP A 135 13.93 9.27 -0.42
C ASP A 135 13.31 10.60 -0.95
N ASP A 136 13.14 10.72 -2.27
CA ASP A 136 12.58 11.88 -2.98
C ASP A 136 11.04 11.92 -3.00
N PHE A 137 10.37 10.77 -2.91
CA PHE A 137 8.90 10.67 -2.81
C PHE A 137 8.45 9.43 -2.04
N GLN A 138 7.19 9.42 -1.63
CA GLN A 138 6.57 8.26 -0.97
C GLN A 138 5.33 7.83 -1.74
N ILE A 139 5.11 6.51 -1.77
CA ILE A 139 3.87 5.92 -2.30
C ILE A 139 3.12 5.25 -1.16
N ILE A 140 1.88 5.65 -1.00
CA ILE A 140 0.97 5.14 0.03
C ILE A 140 -0.24 4.54 -0.66
N GLY A 141 -0.62 3.32 -0.29
CA GLY A 141 -1.77 2.70 -0.92
C GLY A 141 -2.51 1.72 -0.04
N ALA A 142 -3.76 1.48 -0.44
CA ALA A 142 -4.65 0.48 0.09
C ALA A 142 -5.32 -0.21 -1.10
N SER A 143 -4.94 -1.46 -1.38
CA SER A 143 -5.47 -2.24 -2.51
C SER A 143 -6.34 -3.38 -2.02
N PRO A 144 -7.57 -3.52 -2.52
CA PRO A 144 -8.47 -4.60 -2.11
C PRO A 144 -8.21 -5.92 -2.86
N GLU A 145 -7.51 -5.87 -3.99
CA GLU A 145 -7.49 -6.95 -4.97
C GLU A 145 -6.09 -7.30 -5.42
N ILE A 146 -5.85 -8.57 -5.66
CA ILE A 146 -4.65 -9.07 -6.34
C ILE A 146 -4.91 -9.16 -7.85
N LEU A 147 -3.93 -8.80 -8.65
CA LEU A 147 -3.99 -9.03 -10.09
C LEU A 147 -3.92 -10.53 -10.40
N VAL A 148 -2.83 -11.16 -9.96
CA VAL A 148 -2.59 -12.59 -10.05
C VAL A 148 -1.59 -13.00 -8.95
N ARG A 149 -1.75 -14.19 -8.41
CA ARG A 149 -0.81 -14.79 -7.46
C ARG A 149 -0.43 -16.18 -7.93
N LEU A 150 0.86 -16.44 -8.02
CA LEU A 150 1.42 -17.77 -8.20
C LEU A 150 2.06 -18.22 -6.89
N ARG A 151 1.61 -19.35 -6.34
CA ARG A 151 2.19 -19.98 -5.16
C ARG A 151 2.02 -21.49 -5.27
N ASP A 152 3.09 -22.24 -5.00
CA ASP A 152 3.11 -23.70 -5.05
C ASP A 152 2.53 -24.24 -6.37
N ASN A 153 2.99 -23.69 -7.51
CA ASN A 153 2.51 -23.97 -8.87
C ASN A 153 0.99 -23.73 -9.09
N LYS A 154 0.32 -23.06 -8.14
CA LYS A 154 -1.10 -22.72 -8.23
C LYS A 154 -1.31 -21.25 -8.52
N ILE A 155 -1.96 -20.98 -9.65
CA ILE A 155 -2.37 -19.62 -10.02
C ILE A 155 -3.68 -19.29 -9.33
N THR A 156 -3.74 -18.14 -8.68
CA THR A 156 -4.95 -17.61 -8.04
C THR A 156 -5.27 -16.25 -8.61
N VAL A 157 -6.48 -16.09 -9.12
CA VAL A 157 -7.10 -14.83 -9.50
C VAL A 157 -8.31 -14.63 -8.60
N ARG A 158 -8.51 -13.41 -8.10
CA ARG A 158 -9.62 -13.09 -7.20
C ARG A 158 -10.32 -11.83 -7.71
N PRO A 159 -11.09 -11.93 -8.80
CA PRO A 159 -11.77 -10.77 -9.37
C PRO A 159 -12.87 -10.30 -8.41
N ILE A 160 -12.91 -8.99 -8.18
CA ILE A 160 -13.99 -8.32 -7.45
C ILE A 160 -14.74 -7.50 -8.49
N ALA A 161 -15.98 -7.87 -8.77
CA ALA A 161 -16.82 -7.17 -9.73
C ALA A 161 -18.16 -6.80 -9.10
N GLY A 162 -18.61 -5.58 -9.35
CA GLY A 162 -19.88 -5.06 -8.89
C GLY A 162 -19.76 -4.10 -7.71
N THR A 163 -20.58 -3.07 -7.77
CA THR A 163 -20.76 -2.09 -6.70
C THR A 163 -22.25 -2.02 -6.39
N ARG A 164 -22.59 -2.12 -5.12
CA ARG A 164 -23.94 -1.94 -4.63
C ARG A 164 -24.01 -0.80 -3.64
N PRO A 165 -25.11 -0.06 -3.56
CA PRO A 165 -25.30 0.91 -2.50
C PRO A 165 -25.29 0.21 -1.14
N ARG A 166 -24.80 0.90 -0.13
CA ARG A 166 -24.88 0.43 1.25
C ARG A 166 -26.35 0.37 1.72
N GLY A 167 -26.69 -0.68 2.44
CA GLY A 167 -27.96 -0.75 3.15
C GLY A 167 -28.06 0.33 4.23
N LYS A 168 -29.26 0.79 4.52
CA LYS A 168 -29.53 1.74 5.62
C LYS A 168 -29.37 1.08 6.99
N THR A 169 -29.51 -0.24 7.05
CA THR A 169 -29.35 -1.06 8.24
C THR A 169 -28.39 -2.22 7.97
N ILE A 170 -27.82 -2.80 9.02
CA ILE A 170 -26.96 -3.99 8.92
C ILE A 170 -27.69 -5.17 8.26
N LYS A 171 -29.00 -5.27 8.46
CA LYS A 171 -29.82 -6.32 7.87
C LYS A 171 -29.95 -6.14 6.35
N GLU A 172 -30.17 -4.94 5.87
CA GLU A 172 -30.23 -4.62 4.43
C GLU A 172 -28.86 -4.74 3.74
N ASP A 173 -27.76 -4.53 4.46
CA ASP A 173 -26.39 -4.59 3.92
C ASP A 173 -25.88 -6.03 3.74
N ARG A 174 -26.59 -7.05 4.25
CA ARG A 174 -26.25 -8.47 4.14
C ARG A 174 -26.84 -9.18 2.93
N PHE A 175 -27.67 -8.50 2.14
CA PHE A 175 -28.27 -8.95 0.89
C PHE A 175 -27.67 -8.19 -0.30
#